data_a4225b73594b10966dbe13da8a14ba98
#
_entry.id   a4225b73594b10966dbe13da8a14ba98
#
_cell.length_a   1.000
_cell.length_b   1.000
_cell.length_c   1.000
_cell.angle_alpha   90.00
_cell.angle_beta   90.00
_cell.angle_gamma   90.00
#
_symmetry.space_group_name_H-M   'P 1'
#
loop_
_entity.id
_entity.type
_entity.pdbx_description
1 polymer ?
#
loop_
_entity_poly.entity_id
_entity_poly.type
_entity_poly.pdbx_seq_one_letter_code
_entity_poly.pdbx_strand_id
1 'polypeptide(L)'
;MIQVQGLDHVVFRTTKLDAMLHFYQQVLGCAIERELKHEGLTQLRAGNALIDIVPCDSELGRLGGKAPVQDGRNVDHVCLLINPMDEQALLDYLAEFGIATEGFAKRYGAQGFGRSLYINDPEGNVIELKFSN
;
A
#
# COMPACT_ATOMS: atom_id res chain seq x y z
N MET A 1 26.36 -17.26 0.69
CA MET A 1 26.10 -15.83 0.38
C MET A 1 24.60 -15.61 0.28
N ILE A 2 24.12 -14.48 0.78
CA ILE A 2 22.69 -14.12 0.69
C ILE A 2 22.37 -13.73 -0.76
N GLN A 3 21.29 -14.29 -1.30
CA GLN A 3 20.75 -13.90 -2.60
C GLN A 3 19.27 -13.53 -2.40
N VAL A 4 18.96 -12.25 -2.51
CA VAL A 4 17.59 -11.75 -2.33
C VAL A 4 16.75 -12.16 -3.54
N GLN A 5 15.61 -12.80 -3.31
CA GLN A 5 14.69 -13.22 -4.36
C GLN A 5 13.61 -12.18 -4.67
N GLY A 6 13.23 -11.38 -3.67
CA GLY A 6 12.19 -10.37 -3.84
C GLY A 6 11.69 -9.85 -2.50
N LEU A 7 10.65 -9.05 -2.56
CA LEU A 7 9.94 -8.62 -1.36
C LEU A 7 8.85 -9.64 -1.03
N ASP A 8 8.81 -10.11 0.22
CA ASP A 8 7.80 -11.04 0.70
C ASP A 8 6.55 -10.28 1.18
N HIS A 9 6.75 -9.34 2.09
CA HIS A 9 5.65 -8.51 2.61
C HIS A 9 6.19 -7.19 3.17
N VAL A 10 5.28 -6.25 3.33
CA VAL A 10 5.52 -4.99 4.05
C VAL A 10 4.46 -4.86 5.15
N VAL A 11 4.84 -4.29 6.29
CA VAL A 11 3.93 -4.11 7.42
C VAL A 11 3.73 -2.62 7.65
N PHE A 12 2.47 -2.18 7.61
CA PHE A 12 2.08 -0.82 7.96
C PHE A 12 1.41 -0.81 9.32
N ARG A 13 1.88 0.03 10.21
CA ARG A 13 1.21 0.34 11.47
C ARG A 13 0.19 1.45 11.21
N THR A 14 -0.93 1.42 11.90
CA THR A 14 -1.99 2.40 11.67
C THR A 14 -2.74 2.77 12.94
N THR A 15 -3.22 4.01 12.97
CA THR A 15 -4.21 4.48 13.95
C THR A 15 -5.64 4.37 13.40
N LYS A 16 -5.79 3.91 12.13
CA LYS A 16 -7.05 3.94 11.38
C LYS A 16 -7.31 2.60 10.70
N LEU A 17 -7.42 1.53 11.50
CA LEU A 17 -7.52 0.17 10.96
C LEU A 17 -8.66 0.01 9.95
N ASP A 18 -9.88 0.43 10.31
CA ASP A 18 -11.03 0.21 9.43
C ASP A 18 -10.89 0.96 8.10
N ALA A 19 -10.40 2.19 8.14
CA ALA A 19 -10.15 2.97 6.93
C ALA A 19 -9.04 2.34 6.06
N MET A 20 -7.98 1.85 6.70
CA MET A 20 -6.89 1.17 6.01
C MET A 20 -7.36 -0.12 5.34
N LEU A 21 -8.13 -0.95 6.04
CA LEU A 21 -8.67 -2.19 5.46
C LEU A 21 -9.63 -1.88 4.31
N HIS A 22 -10.47 -0.87 4.45
CA HIS A 22 -11.36 -0.43 3.37
C HIS A 22 -10.54 -0.02 2.13
N PHE A 23 -9.51 0.78 2.32
CA PHE A 23 -8.66 1.26 1.22
C PHE A 23 -8.01 0.10 0.47
N TYR A 24 -7.29 -0.77 1.17
CA TYR A 24 -6.56 -1.86 0.51
C TYR A 24 -7.49 -2.92 -0.08
N GLN A 25 -8.63 -3.19 0.53
CA GLN A 25 -9.60 -4.14 0.00
C GLN A 25 -10.46 -3.56 -1.12
N GLN A 26 -11.10 -2.42 -0.88
CA GLN A 26 -12.11 -1.88 -1.81
C GLN A 26 -11.49 -1.07 -2.94
N VAL A 27 -10.50 -0.25 -2.63
CA VAL A 27 -9.85 0.57 -3.65
C VAL A 27 -8.82 -0.23 -4.43
N LEU A 28 -7.92 -0.93 -3.75
CA LEU A 28 -6.82 -1.64 -4.39
C LEU A 28 -7.09 -3.12 -4.67
N GLY A 29 -8.22 -3.66 -4.20
CA GLY A 29 -8.61 -5.03 -4.51
C GLY A 29 -7.77 -6.11 -3.83
N CYS A 30 -7.10 -5.78 -2.72
CA CYS A 30 -6.31 -6.75 -1.98
C CYS A 30 -7.21 -7.56 -1.04
N ALA A 31 -7.34 -8.86 -1.28
CA ALA A 31 -8.16 -9.72 -0.44
C ALA A 31 -7.47 -10.01 0.90
N ILE A 32 -8.27 -10.09 1.97
CA ILE A 32 -7.75 -10.57 3.26
C ILE A 32 -7.35 -12.05 3.09
N GLU A 33 -6.10 -12.35 3.41
CA GLU A 33 -5.60 -13.73 3.39
C GLU A 33 -5.64 -14.36 4.77
N ARG A 34 -5.32 -13.58 5.80
CA ARG A 34 -5.20 -14.10 7.16
C ARG A 34 -5.40 -12.98 8.18
N GLU A 35 -6.03 -13.33 9.31
CA GLU A 35 -6.17 -12.42 10.44
C GLU A 35 -5.72 -13.11 11.72
N LEU A 36 -4.92 -12.41 12.52
CA LEU A 36 -4.58 -12.77 13.89
C LEU A 36 -5.12 -11.66 14.80
N LYS A 37 -6.40 -11.73 15.11
CA LYS A 37 -7.09 -10.63 15.84
C LYS A 37 -6.49 -10.38 17.21
N HIS A 38 -6.05 -11.43 17.89
CA HIS A 38 -5.50 -11.32 19.23
C HIS A 38 -4.18 -10.52 19.24
N GLU A 39 -3.32 -10.76 18.27
CA GLU A 39 -2.05 -10.05 18.13
C GLU A 39 -2.22 -8.69 17.44
N GLY A 40 -3.29 -8.51 16.70
CA GLY A 40 -3.53 -7.32 15.91
C GLY A 40 -2.79 -7.34 14.58
N LEU A 41 -3.06 -8.36 13.76
CA LEU A 41 -2.44 -8.51 12.44
C LEU A 41 -3.51 -8.87 11.42
N THR A 42 -3.60 -8.09 10.34
CA THR A 42 -4.39 -8.45 9.16
C THR A 42 -3.47 -8.49 7.96
N GLN A 43 -3.44 -9.62 7.27
CA GLN A 43 -2.59 -9.82 6.10
C GLN A 43 -3.44 -9.80 4.83
N LEU A 44 -3.05 -8.95 3.89
CA LEU A 44 -3.76 -8.73 2.64
C LEU A 44 -2.89 -9.18 1.46
N ARG A 45 -3.48 -9.91 0.51
CA ARG A 45 -2.77 -10.37 -0.68
C ARG A 45 -2.60 -9.24 -1.68
N ALA A 46 -1.34 -8.96 -2.05
CA ALA A 46 -0.96 -7.98 -3.07
C ALA A 46 -0.11 -8.68 -4.13
N GLY A 47 -0.77 -9.37 -5.08
CA GLY A 47 -0.07 -10.16 -6.09
C GLY A 47 0.74 -11.29 -5.46
N ASN A 48 2.06 -11.28 -5.64
CA ASN A 48 2.96 -12.28 -5.07
C ASN A 48 3.53 -11.89 -3.70
N ALA A 49 3.03 -10.82 -3.10
CA ALA A 49 3.48 -10.32 -1.80
C ALA A 49 2.28 -10.11 -0.87
N LEU A 50 2.54 -9.79 0.38
CA LEU A 50 1.50 -9.38 1.32
C LEU A 50 1.70 -7.94 1.78
N ILE A 51 0.59 -7.29 2.04
CA ILE A 51 0.56 -6.03 2.80
C ILE A 51 -0.12 -6.36 4.13
N ASP A 52 0.61 -6.18 5.20
CA ASP A 52 0.12 -6.44 6.56
C ASP A 52 -0.26 -5.12 7.22
N ILE A 53 -1.39 -5.11 7.90
CA ILE A 53 -1.87 -3.93 8.63
C ILE A 53 -1.92 -4.27 10.11
N VAL A 54 -1.31 -3.40 10.93
CA VAL A 54 -1.18 -3.60 12.38
C VAL A 54 -1.61 -2.33 13.10
N PRO A 55 -2.69 -2.38 13.90
CA PRO A 55 -3.07 -1.22 14.72
C PRO A 55 -1.94 -0.87 15.71
N CYS A 56 -1.65 0.42 15.86
CA CYS A 56 -0.58 0.89 16.74
C CYS A 56 -0.81 0.51 18.21
N ASP A 57 -2.07 0.37 18.63
CA ASP A 57 -2.46 0.02 19.98
C ASP A 57 -2.64 -1.48 20.22
N SER A 58 -2.40 -2.31 19.21
CA SER A 58 -2.40 -3.76 19.34
C SER A 58 -1.13 -4.26 20.00
N GLU A 59 -1.12 -5.54 20.38
CA GLU A 59 0.08 -6.19 20.95
C GLU A 59 1.30 -6.01 20.03
N LEU A 60 1.17 -6.33 18.74
CA LEU A 60 2.24 -6.16 17.77
C LEU A 60 2.55 -4.69 17.49
N GLY A 61 1.51 -3.87 17.39
CA GLY A 61 1.67 -2.46 17.03
C GLY A 61 2.44 -1.65 18.06
N ARG A 62 2.31 -1.99 19.34
CA ARG A 62 3.01 -1.28 20.43
C ARG A 62 4.52 -1.43 20.35
N LEU A 63 5.01 -2.49 19.75
CA LEU A 63 6.45 -2.71 19.60
C LEU A 63 7.12 -1.63 18.75
N GLY A 64 6.38 -0.99 17.87
CA GLY A 64 6.88 0.09 17.03
C GLY A 64 6.90 1.48 17.68
N GLY A 65 6.42 1.60 18.92
CA GLY A 65 6.40 2.88 19.64
C GLY A 65 5.33 3.83 19.12
N LYS A 66 5.64 5.13 19.06
CA LYS A 66 4.70 6.17 18.66
C LYS A 66 4.00 5.86 17.34
N ALA A 67 2.76 6.34 17.22
CA ALA A 67 2.01 6.25 15.97
C ALA A 67 2.72 7.01 14.84
N PRO A 68 2.54 6.60 13.58
CA PRO A 68 3.13 7.29 12.45
C PRO A 68 2.59 8.72 12.33
N VAL A 69 3.47 9.63 11.92
CA VAL A 69 3.16 11.02 11.63
C VAL A 69 3.73 11.37 10.26
N GLN A 70 3.31 12.49 9.68
CA GLN A 70 3.80 12.89 8.37
C GLN A 70 5.26 13.30 8.36
N ASP A 71 5.73 13.82 9.49
CA ASP A 71 7.11 14.31 9.61
C ASP A 71 8.06 13.17 9.99
N GLY A 72 9.15 13.04 9.23
CA GLY A 72 10.19 12.06 9.53
C GLY A 72 9.88 10.62 9.10
N ARG A 73 9.11 10.42 8.05
CA ARG A 73 8.82 9.06 7.54
C ARG A 73 10.08 8.39 7.02
N ASN A 74 10.31 7.14 7.45
CA ASN A 74 11.46 6.36 7.00
C ASN A 74 11.26 5.82 5.57
N VAL A 75 10.04 5.39 5.23
CA VAL A 75 9.70 4.90 3.89
C VAL A 75 9.02 6.03 3.14
N ASP A 76 9.64 6.48 2.03
CA ASP A 76 9.08 7.54 1.21
C ASP A 76 7.78 7.08 0.54
N HIS A 77 7.84 5.95 -0.15
CA HIS A 77 6.67 5.34 -0.77
C HIS A 77 6.89 3.86 -1.04
N VAL A 78 5.79 3.16 -1.32
CA VAL A 78 5.79 1.77 -1.77
C VAL A 78 5.15 1.75 -3.15
N CYS A 79 5.80 1.10 -4.10
CA CYS A 79 5.27 0.95 -5.46
C CYS A 79 4.63 -0.41 -5.64
N LEU A 80 3.38 -0.42 -6.11
CA LEU A 80 2.65 -1.62 -6.46
C LEU A 80 2.51 -1.69 -7.98
N LEU A 81 2.84 -2.84 -8.55
CA LEU A 81 2.55 -3.11 -9.96
C LEU A 81 1.08 -3.47 -10.10
N ILE A 82 0.41 -2.83 -11.03
CA ILE A 82 -0.98 -3.13 -11.36
C ILE A 82 -1.09 -3.49 -12.84
N ASN A 83 -2.14 -4.22 -13.19
CA ASN A 83 -2.41 -4.53 -14.58
C ASN A 83 -2.63 -3.24 -15.38
N PRO A 84 -2.09 -3.16 -16.61
CA PRO A 84 -2.32 -2.00 -17.46
C PRO A 84 -3.82 -1.79 -17.72
N MET A 85 -4.21 -0.53 -17.71
CA MET A 85 -5.56 -0.12 -18.05
C MET A 85 -5.52 1.29 -18.64
N ASP A 86 -6.65 1.79 -19.11
CA ASP A 86 -6.74 3.16 -19.58
C ASP A 86 -6.45 4.14 -18.45
N GLU A 87 -5.57 5.11 -18.70
CA GLU A 87 -5.16 6.08 -17.67
C GLU A 87 -6.33 6.90 -17.16
N GLN A 88 -7.20 7.38 -18.06
CA GLN A 88 -8.36 8.17 -17.65
C GLN A 88 -9.35 7.33 -16.84
N ALA A 89 -9.52 6.06 -17.19
CA ALA A 89 -10.39 5.16 -16.44
C ALA A 89 -9.89 4.97 -15.00
N LEU A 90 -8.58 4.86 -14.79
CA LEU A 90 -8.03 4.78 -13.44
C LEU A 90 -8.21 6.08 -12.67
N LEU A 91 -7.99 7.23 -13.31
CA LEU A 91 -8.23 8.53 -12.69
C LEU A 91 -9.68 8.68 -12.25
N ASP A 92 -10.63 8.31 -13.11
CA ASP A 92 -12.06 8.36 -12.80
C ASP A 92 -12.42 7.43 -11.64
N TYR A 93 -11.87 6.23 -11.66
CA TYR A 93 -12.05 5.23 -10.58
C TYR A 93 -11.58 5.79 -9.23
N LEU A 94 -10.38 6.34 -9.18
CA LEU A 94 -9.84 6.91 -7.95
C LEU A 94 -10.67 8.11 -7.47
N ALA A 95 -11.15 8.93 -8.39
CA ALA A 95 -12.01 10.08 -8.08
C ALA A 95 -13.33 9.63 -7.44
N GLU A 96 -13.90 8.51 -7.85
CA GLU A 96 -15.13 7.97 -7.24
C GLU A 96 -14.93 7.63 -5.77
N PHE A 97 -13.73 7.24 -5.37
CA PHE A 97 -13.38 7.00 -3.97
C PHE A 97 -12.88 8.26 -3.24
N GLY A 98 -12.90 9.41 -3.91
CA GLY A 98 -12.39 10.66 -3.32
C GLY A 98 -10.87 10.70 -3.15
N ILE A 99 -10.13 9.90 -3.92
CA ILE A 99 -8.68 9.82 -3.82
C ILE A 99 -8.04 10.78 -4.81
N ALA A 100 -7.27 11.73 -4.29
CA ALA A 100 -6.55 12.71 -5.08
C ALA A 100 -5.26 12.12 -5.65
N THR A 101 -4.88 12.57 -6.84
CA THR A 101 -3.60 12.27 -7.46
C THR A 101 -3.21 13.43 -8.38
N GLU A 102 -1.90 13.63 -8.56
CA GLU A 102 -1.40 14.62 -9.51
C GLU A 102 -1.34 14.09 -10.95
N GLY A 103 -1.70 12.82 -11.14
CA GLY A 103 -1.76 12.19 -12.45
C GLY A 103 -0.53 11.37 -12.80
N PHE A 104 -0.52 10.87 -14.02
CA PHE A 104 0.50 9.94 -14.51
C PHE A 104 1.79 10.65 -14.93
N ALA A 105 2.89 9.94 -14.74
CA ALA A 105 4.18 10.31 -15.31
C ALA A 105 4.96 9.04 -15.65
N LYS A 106 5.97 9.19 -16.50
CA LYS A 106 6.89 8.11 -16.84
C LYS A 106 7.93 7.96 -15.72
N ARG A 107 8.02 6.75 -15.14
CA ARG A 107 8.96 6.47 -14.05
C ARG A 107 9.64 5.12 -14.24
N TYR A 108 10.85 5.02 -13.75
CA TYR A 108 11.66 3.80 -13.79
C TYR A 108 11.39 2.94 -12.55
N GLY A 109 11.34 1.64 -12.73
CA GLY A 109 11.19 0.67 -11.64
C GLY A 109 11.79 -0.67 -12.01
N ALA A 110 11.40 -1.71 -11.29
CA ALA A 110 11.99 -3.05 -11.46
C ALA A 110 11.81 -3.65 -12.85
N GLN A 111 10.78 -3.22 -13.60
CA GLN A 111 10.54 -3.65 -14.99
C GLN A 111 10.97 -2.60 -16.02
N GLY A 112 11.76 -1.60 -15.61
CA GLY A 112 12.14 -0.50 -16.47
C GLY A 112 11.16 0.66 -16.43
N PHE A 113 11.13 1.47 -17.47
CA PHE A 113 10.23 2.61 -17.57
C PHE A 113 8.78 2.16 -17.75
N GLY A 114 7.88 2.87 -17.11
CA GLY A 114 6.44 2.70 -17.25
C GLY A 114 5.67 3.89 -16.72
N ARG A 115 4.37 3.86 -16.88
CA ARG A 115 3.48 4.92 -16.43
C ARG A 115 3.02 4.64 -15.01
N SER A 116 3.06 5.64 -14.15
CA SER A 116 2.62 5.50 -12.76
C SER A 116 2.06 6.80 -12.22
N LEU A 117 1.31 6.68 -11.13
CA LEU A 117 0.83 7.82 -10.35
C LEU A 117 1.00 7.53 -8.86
N TYR A 118 0.92 8.58 -8.05
CA TYR A 118 0.96 8.48 -6.58
C TYR A 118 -0.40 8.78 -5.98
N ILE A 119 -0.75 8.01 -4.96
CA ILE A 119 -1.90 8.24 -4.10
C ILE A 119 -1.47 8.10 -2.65
N ASN A 120 -2.32 8.51 -1.71
CA ASN A 120 -2.08 8.29 -0.28
C ASN A 120 -3.11 7.32 0.27
N ASP A 121 -2.68 6.43 1.14
CA ASP A 121 -3.59 5.64 1.93
C ASP A 121 -4.14 6.47 3.11
N PRO A 122 -5.13 5.97 3.86
CA PRO A 122 -5.72 6.77 4.96
C PRO A 122 -4.77 7.14 6.10
N GLU A 123 -3.67 6.39 6.29
CA GLU A 123 -2.65 6.75 7.28
C GLU A 123 -1.63 7.75 6.72
N GLY A 124 -1.73 8.06 5.44
CA GLY A 124 -0.82 8.99 4.77
C GLY A 124 0.40 8.33 4.16
N ASN A 125 0.46 7.01 4.08
CA ASN A 125 1.52 6.34 3.33
C ASN A 125 1.34 6.64 1.85
N VAL A 126 2.44 6.96 1.17
CA VAL A 126 2.42 7.21 -0.27
C VAL A 126 2.54 5.88 -1.00
N ILE A 127 1.60 5.64 -1.90
CA ILE A 127 1.55 4.43 -2.73
C ILE A 127 1.66 4.84 -4.19
N GLU A 128 2.68 4.32 -4.85
CA GLU A 128 2.81 4.47 -6.30
C GLU A 128 2.10 3.29 -6.97
N LEU A 129 1.21 3.58 -7.91
CA LEU A 129 0.57 2.56 -8.75
C LEU A 129 1.21 2.63 -10.12
N LYS A 130 1.94 1.58 -10.49
CA LYS A 130 2.69 1.53 -11.75
C LYS A 130 2.14 0.41 -12.62
N PHE A 131 1.85 0.71 -13.87
CA PHE A 131 1.45 -0.31 -14.83
C PHE A 131 2.59 -1.29 -15.09
N SER A 132 2.27 -2.59 -15.01
CA SER A 132 3.23 -3.63 -15.40
C SER A 132 3.43 -3.63 -16.92
N ASN A 133 4.57 -4.11 -17.32
CA ASN A 133 4.88 -4.28 -18.76
C ASN A 133 4.06 -5.42 -19.37
#